data_93067f51375ab42f24d1c2430294fbb0
#
_entry.id   93067f51375ab42f24d1c2430294fbb0
#
_cell.length_a   1.000
_cell.length_b   1.000
_cell.length_c   1.000
_cell.angle_alpha   90.00
_cell.angle_beta   90.00
_cell.angle_gamma   90.00
#
_symmetry.space_group_name_H-M   'P 1'
#
loop_
_entity.id
_entity.type
_entity.pdbx_description
1 polymer ?
#
loop_
_entity_poly.entity_id
_entity_poly.type
_entity_poly.pdbx_seq_one_letter_code
_entity_poly.pdbx_strand_id
1 'polypeptide(L)'
;MSKRRSTQLNCFSPPVMVATMIIETTLAIYSVWRYKLNNAVRLSVIMLLALATFQLSEYFVCTGIGSMAVPWSRVGFVAITLLPPLGLHLTHVLAAKSKRRLVYASYLTMAGFVAFFLLAPGIFTGHKCNGNYVIFQFSADVTGAYSVYYFGWLAAGIGLGFRWAEQLKRAGKETRRRLQSVRGIVVGYLIFLVPSGLSMTIKPDSRRAIPSVLCGFAVFLALVLALYILPRAAEQRQAALTKPQN
;
A
#
# COMPACT_ATOMS: atom_id res chain seq x y z
N MET A 1 -27.69 -7.89 35.09
CA MET A 1 -27.51 -8.82 33.95
C MET A 1 -26.37 -8.32 33.09
N SER A 2 -25.16 -8.86 33.25
CA SER A 2 -23.98 -8.48 32.49
C SER A 2 -24.07 -9.10 31.10
N LYS A 3 -24.30 -8.28 30.07
CA LYS A 3 -24.23 -8.69 28.65
C LYS A 3 -22.77 -9.06 28.37
N ARG A 4 -22.45 -10.36 28.33
CA ARG A 4 -21.20 -10.86 27.73
C ARG A 4 -21.12 -10.29 26.32
N ARG A 5 -20.25 -9.30 26.10
CA ARG A 5 -19.82 -8.92 24.77
C ARG A 5 -19.10 -10.13 24.20
N SER A 6 -19.77 -10.85 23.30
CA SER A 6 -19.11 -11.83 22.47
C SER A 6 -18.01 -11.07 21.71
N THR A 7 -16.75 -11.36 22.01
CA THR A 7 -15.61 -10.94 21.20
C THR A 7 -15.68 -11.71 19.88
N GLN A 8 -16.58 -11.33 19.00
CA GLN A 8 -16.50 -11.73 17.61
C GLN A 8 -15.25 -11.05 17.05
N LEU A 9 -14.25 -11.85 16.72
CA LEU A 9 -13.07 -11.44 15.95
C LEU A 9 -13.56 -11.02 14.57
N ASN A 10 -13.92 -9.77 14.43
CA ASN A 10 -14.23 -9.17 13.14
C ASN A 10 -12.92 -8.89 12.40
N CYS A 11 -12.86 -9.10 11.09
CA CYS A 11 -11.65 -9.04 10.27
C CYS A 11 -10.85 -7.73 10.36
N PHE A 12 -11.39 -6.65 10.92
CA PHE A 12 -10.73 -5.34 11.06
C PHE A 12 -10.98 -4.75 12.46
N SER A 13 -11.09 -5.60 13.49
CA SER A 13 -11.18 -5.17 14.88
C SER A 13 -9.86 -4.52 15.35
N PRO A 14 -9.86 -3.67 16.38
CA PRO A 14 -8.64 -3.04 16.92
C PRO A 14 -7.47 -4.01 17.15
N PRO A 15 -7.65 -5.24 17.65
CA PRO A 15 -6.56 -6.20 17.75
C PRO A 15 -5.95 -6.59 16.40
N VAL A 16 -6.75 -6.69 15.34
CA VAL A 16 -6.27 -7.00 13.99
C VAL A 16 -5.48 -5.82 13.43
N MET A 17 -5.93 -4.57 13.62
CA MET A 17 -5.18 -3.37 13.21
C MET A 17 -3.81 -3.31 13.88
N VAL A 18 -3.73 -3.59 15.18
CA VAL A 18 -2.45 -3.64 15.90
C VAL A 18 -1.58 -4.79 15.40
N ALA A 19 -2.14 -5.97 15.16
CA ALA A 19 -1.39 -7.12 14.64
C ALA A 19 -0.83 -6.84 13.23
N THR A 20 -1.62 -6.28 12.31
CA THR A 20 -1.16 -5.90 10.97
C THR A 20 -0.08 -4.83 11.03
N MET A 21 -0.25 -3.79 11.84
CA MET A 21 0.78 -2.76 12.08
C MET A 21 2.09 -3.37 12.58
N ILE A 22 2.04 -4.29 13.53
CA ILE A 22 3.24 -4.98 14.06
C ILE A 22 3.91 -5.79 12.96
N ILE A 23 3.14 -6.55 12.18
CA ILE A 23 3.66 -7.34 11.06
C ILE A 23 4.37 -6.42 10.04
N GLU A 24 3.72 -5.36 9.60
CA GLU A 24 4.24 -4.43 8.60
C GLU A 24 5.50 -3.71 9.09
N THR A 25 5.50 -3.26 10.34
CA THR A 25 6.67 -2.62 10.98
C THR A 25 7.83 -3.62 11.11
N THR A 26 7.54 -4.85 11.55
CA THR A 26 8.56 -5.90 11.68
C THR A 26 9.16 -6.25 10.31
N LEU A 27 8.33 -6.36 9.27
CA LEU A 27 8.81 -6.60 7.91
C LEU A 27 9.65 -5.43 7.38
N ALA A 28 9.32 -4.18 7.72
CA ALA A 28 10.11 -3.01 7.37
C ALA A 28 11.50 -3.07 8.04
N ILE A 29 11.56 -3.30 9.35
CA ILE A 29 12.81 -3.44 10.11
C ILE A 29 13.64 -4.61 9.59
N TYR A 30 13.03 -5.78 9.40
CA TYR A 30 13.68 -6.95 8.81
C TYR A 30 14.30 -6.63 7.44
N SER A 31 13.57 -5.90 6.59
CA SER A 31 14.04 -5.54 5.25
C SER A 31 15.25 -4.61 5.29
N VAL A 32 15.29 -3.65 6.21
CA VAL A 32 16.44 -2.75 6.39
C VAL A 32 17.66 -3.52 6.92
N TRP A 33 17.44 -4.41 7.88
CA TRP A 33 18.51 -5.19 8.50
C TRP A 33 19.09 -6.25 7.56
N ARG A 34 18.22 -6.92 6.79
CA ARG A 34 18.60 -8.07 5.95
C ARG A 34 19.19 -7.69 4.59
N TYR A 35 18.76 -6.57 4.00
CA TYR A 35 19.11 -6.20 2.63
C TYR A 35 19.88 -4.88 2.57
N LYS A 36 20.90 -4.80 1.68
CA LYS A 36 21.58 -3.53 1.41
C LYS A 36 20.57 -2.53 0.83
N LEU A 37 20.51 -1.32 1.40
CA LEU A 37 19.61 -0.25 1.01
C LEU A 37 19.85 0.17 -0.45
N ASN A 38 19.03 -0.34 -1.34
CA ASN A 38 18.92 0.08 -2.72
C ASN A 38 17.53 0.70 -2.98
N ASN A 39 17.28 1.21 -4.16
CA ASN A 39 16.02 1.88 -4.46
C ASN A 39 14.80 0.95 -4.27
N ALA A 40 14.91 -0.34 -4.61
CA ALA A 40 13.81 -1.27 -4.39
C ALA A 40 13.53 -1.49 -2.89
N VAL A 41 14.59 -1.68 -2.08
CA VAL A 41 14.45 -1.84 -0.62
C VAL A 41 13.89 -0.56 0.00
N ARG A 42 14.43 0.62 -0.35
CA ARG A 42 13.94 1.91 0.18
C ARG A 42 12.45 2.12 -0.11
N LEU A 43 12.04 1.91 -1.36
CA LEU A 43 10.63 2.07 -1.75
C LEU A 43 9.74 1.09 -1.02
N SER A 44 10.13 -0.18 -0.92
CA SER A 44 9.37 -1.20 -0.19
C SER A 44 9.26 -0.88 1.30
N VAL A 45 10.34 -0.44 1.94
CA VAL A 45 10.33 -0.05 3.36
C VAL A 45 9.41 1.15 3.60
N ILE A 46 9.46 2.17 2.73
CA ILE A 46 8.56 3.32 2.84
C ILE A 46 7.10 2.89 2.67
N MET A 47 6.81 1.96 1.74
CA MET A 47 5.45 1.41 1.57
C MET A 47 4.99 0.66 2.82
N LEU A 48 5.83 -0.21 3.40
CA LEU A 48 5.52 -0.95 4.63
C LEU A 48 5.25 -0.01 5.81
N LEU A 49 6.07 1.03 5.98
CA LEU A 49 5.87 2.03 7.03
C LEU A 49 4.62 2.88 6.79
N ALA A 50 4.28 3.22 5.55
CA ALA A 50 3.06 3.94 5.22
C ALA A 50 1.81 3.09 5.56
N LEU A 51 1.82 1.79 5.25
CA LEU A 51 0.75 0.86 5.64
C LEU A 51 0.62 0.78 7.16
N ALA A 52 1.71 0.56 7.88
CA ALA A 52 1.72 0.51 9.35
C ALA A 52 1.21 1.82 9.98
N THR A 53 1.60 2.98 9.40
CA THR A 53 1.13 4.31 9.86
C THR A 53 -0.37 4.46 9.66
N PHE A 54 -0.92 3.96 8.56
CA PHE A 54 -2.37 3.99 8.34
C PHE A 54 -3.12 3.14 9.36
N GLN A 55 -2.66 1.90 9.63
CA GLN A 55 -3.25 1.02 10.64
C GLN A 55 -3.22 1.66 12.03
N LEU A 56 -2.09 2.28 12.38
CA LEU A 56 -1.95 3.02 13.63
C LEU A 56 -2.94 4.19 13.70
N SER A 57 -3.12 4.91 12.60
CA SER A 57 -4.07 6.03 12.52
C SER A 57 -5.51 5.56 12.73
N GLU A 58 -5.91 4.46 12.09
CA GLU A 58 -7.25 3.86 12.29
C GLU A 58 -7.46 3.44 13.74
N TYR A 59 -6.45 2.84 14.36
CA TYR A 59 -6.50 2.45 15.77
C TYR A 59 -6.77 3.65 16.66
N PHE A 60 -6.02 4.76 16.52
CA PHE A 60 -6.22 5.94 17.34
C PHE A 60 -7.54 6.66 17.06
N VAL A 61 -7.99 6.69 15.82
CA VAL A 61 -9.31 7.25 15.46
C VAL A 61 -10.43 6.47 16.16
N CYS A 62 -10.32 5.15 16.25
CA CYS A 62 -11.37 4.30 16.81
C CYS A 62 -11.30 4.10 18.33
N THR A 63 -10.14 4.21 18.94
CA THR A 63 -10.00 4.08 20.40
C THR A 63 -10.33 5.36 21.15
N GLY A 64 -10.44 6.50 20.43
CA GLY A 64 -10.85 7.76 21.04
C GLY A 64 -9.86 8.31 22.07
N ILE A 65 -8.59 7.91 22.01
CA ILE A 65 -7.55 8.40 22.92
C ILE A 65 -7.31 9.88 22.62
N GLY A 66 -8.03 10.74 23.33
CA GLY A 66 -8.01 12.19 23.20
C GLY A 66 -8.87 12.72 22.05
N SER A 67 -9.13 14.04 22.02
CA SER A 67 -9.85 14.76 20.95
C SER A 67 -9.09 14.80 19.61
N MET A 68 -8.28 13.77 19.29
CA MET A 68 -7.27 13.75 18.26
C MET A 68 -7.70 13.01 16.98
N ALA A 69 -8.99 12.69 16.81
CA ALA A 69 -9.46 11.91 15.65
C ALA A 69 -9.18 12.58 14.30
N VAL A 70 -9.33 13.91 14.20
CA VAL A 70 -9.07 14.65 12.96
C VAL A 70 -7.58 14.66 12.59
N PRO A 71 -6.63 14.97 13.48
CA PRO A 71 -5.21 14.84 13.19
C PRO A 71 -4.80 13.44 12.74
N TRP A 72 -5.28 12.40 13.41
CA TRP A 72 -4.97 11.01 13.02
C TRP A 72 -5.58 10.63 11.67
N SER A 73 -6.80 11.11 11.35
CA SER A 73 -7.38 10.93 10.02
C SER A 73 -6.49 11.55 8.93
N ARG A 74 -5.94 12.75 9.16
CA ARG A 74 -4.99 13.40 8.23
C ARG A 74 -3.72 12.57 8.05
N VAL A 75 -3.11 12.12 9.14
CA VAL A 75 -1.90 11.27 9.10
C VAL A 75 -2.16 10.00 8.29
N GLY A 76 -3.28 9.32 8.55
CA GLY A 76 -3.66 8.12 7.83
C GLY A 76 -3.83 8.36 6.33
N PHE A 77 -4.58 9.41 5.94
CA PHE A 77 -4.77 9.72 4.52
C PHE A 77 -3.49 10.15 3.81
N VAL A 78 -2.60 10.88 4.48
CA VAL A 78 -1.26 11.17 3.94
C VAL A 78 -0.50 9.87 3.71
N ALA A 79 -0.49 8.95 4.67
CA ALA A 79 0.23 7.69 4.56
C ALA A 79 -0.25 6.84 3.36
N ILE A 80 -1.56 6.65 3.19
CA ILE A 80 -2.07 5.87 2.05
C ILE A 80 -1.93 6.59 0.72
N THR A 81 -1.91 7.91 0.70
CA THR A 81 -1.69 8.70 -0.52
C THR A 81 -0.31 8.45 -1.11
N LEU A 82 0.67 8.07 -0.32
CA LEU A 82 2.02 7.73 -0.80
C LEU A 82 2.06 6.41 -1.58
N LEU A 83 1.16 5.46 -1.31
CA LEU A 83 1.26 4.09 -1.79
C LEU A 83 1.21 3.93 -3.31
N PRO A 84 0.27 4.53 -4.08
CA PRO A 84 0.19 4.31 -5.51
C PRO A 84 1.43 4.80 -6.27
N PRO A 85 1.98 6.02 -6.04
CA PRO A 85 3.22 6.47 -6.67
C PRO A 85 4.44 5.64 -6.29
N LEU A 86 4.57 5.26 -5.00
CA LEU A 86 5.66 4.40 -4.55
C LEU A 86 5.63 3.05 -5.24
N GLY A 87 4.46 2.45 -5.36
CA GLY A 87 4.28 1.19 -6.03
C GLY A 87 4.53 1.25 -7.54
N LEU A 88 4.06 2.32 -8.21
CA LEU A 88 4.39 2.59 -9.61
C LEU A 88 5.91 2.74 -9.79
N HIS A 89 6.58 3.50 -8.92
CA HIS A 89 8.03 3.69 -8.95
C HIS A 89 8.76 2.35 -8.70
N LEU A 90 8.32 1.58 -7.73
CA LEU A 90 8.90 0.25 -7.46
C LEU A 90 8.78 -0.67 -8.69
N THR A 91 7.63 -0.68 -9.37
CA THR A 91 7.45 -1.45 -10.60
C THR A 91 8.43 -1.03 -11.69
N HIS A 92 8.72 0.28 -11.85
CA HIS A 92 9.74 0.78 -12.77
C HIS A 92 11.15 0.32 -12.39
N VAL A 93 11.50 0.38 -11.11
CA VAL A 93 12.81 -0.06 -10.59
C VAL A 93 13.00 -1.55 -10.83
N LEU A 94 11.99 -2.39 -10.52
CA LEU A 94 12.06 -3.84 -10.70
C LEU A 94 12.17 -4.24 -12.17
N ALA A 95 11.49 -3.53 -13.07
CA ALA A 95 11.56 -3.75 -14.51
C ALA A 95 12.81 -3.16 -15.16
N ALA A 96 13.62 -2.38 -14.43
CA ALA A 96 14.75 -1.60 -14.94
C ALA A 96 14.36 -0.71 -16.14
N LYS A 97 13.20 -0.07 -16.06
CA LYS A 97 12.67 0.86 -17.08
C LYS A 97 12.73 2.30 -16.59
N SER A 98 13.13 3.22 -17.45
CA SER A 98 13.36 4.61 -17.08
C SER A 98 12.30 5.58 -17.61
N LYS A 99 11.01 5.20 -17.66
CA LYS A 99 9.93 6.14 -18.00
C LYS A 99 9.66 7.13 -16.87
N ARG A 100 10.65 7.96 -16.56
CA ARG A 100 10.62 8.90 -15.43
C ARG A 100 9.41 9.85 -15.46
N ARG A 101 8.90 10.22 -16.65
CA ARG A 101 7.74 11.13 -16.77
C ARG A 101 6.50 10.65 -16.02
N LEU A 102 6.15 9.37 -16.11
CA LEU A 102 5.01 8.80 -15.38
C LEU A 102 5.23 8.80 -13.87
N VAL A 103 6.45 8.48 -13.43
CA VAL A 103 6.82 8.51 -12.01
C VAL A 103 6.73 9.96 -11.49
N TYR A 104 7.27 10.93 -12.20
CA TYR A 104 7.16 12.35 -11.81
C TYR A 104 5.71 12.82 -11.75
N ALA A 105 4.88 12.49 -12.74
CA ALA A 105 3.47 12.84 -12.74
C ALA A 105 2.72 12.23 -11.54
N SER A 106 3.03 10.98 -11.17
CA SER A 106 2.41 10.35 -10.02
C SER A 106 2.84 11.01 -8.69
N TYR A 107 4.10 11.38 -8.55
CA TYR A 107 4.57 12.12 -7.37
C TYR A 107 4.03 13.54 -7.30
N LEU A 108 3.85 14.24 -8.43
CA LEU A 108 3.26 15.56 -8.46
C LEU A 108 1.80 15.54 -8.01
N THR A 109 1.01 14.61 -8.52
CA THR A 109 -0.39 14.44 -8.09
C THR A 109 -0.48 14.00 -6.63
N MET A 110 0.44 13.14 -6.15
CA MET A 110 0.58 12.77 -4.76
C MET A 110 0.82 14.01 -3.89
N ALA A 111 1.78 14.86 -4.25
CA ALA A 111 2.09 16.07 -3.49
C ALA A 111 0.87 17.01 -3.38
N GLY A 112 0.08 17.12 -4.44
CA GLY A 112 -1.18 17.87 -4.43
C GLY A 112 -2.18 17.33 -3.41
N PHE A 113 -2.42 16.01 -3.38
CA PHE A 113 -3.33 15.41 -2.41
C PHE A 113 -2.77 15.42 -0.98
N VAL A 114 -1.47 15.22 -0.79
CA VAL A 114 -0.83 15.35 0.53
C VAL A 114 -1.01 16.76 1.07
N ALA A 115 -0.71 17.78 0.27
CA ALA A 115 -0.91 19.18 0.66
C ALA A 115 -2.40 19.45 0.97
N PHE A 116 -3.31 18.94 0.17
CA PHE A 116 -4.74 19.07 0.40
C PHE A 116 -5.17 18.43 1.74
N PHE A 117 -4.77 17.19 2.05
CA PHE A 117 -5.14 16.55 3.31
C PHE A 117 -4.50 17.19 4.53
N LEU A 118 -3.33 17.79 4.40
CA LEU A 118 -2.65 18.49 5.50
C LEU A 118 -3.24 19.88 5.76
N LEU A 119 -3.50 20.66 4.71
CA LEU A 119 -3.72 22.10 4.81
C LEU A 119 -5.21 22.49 4.77
N ALA A 120 -6.06 21.77 4.02
CA ALA A 120 -7.45 22.19 3.88
C ALA A 120 -8.23 22.01 5.20
N PRO A 121 -8.93 23.07 5.68
CA PRO A 121 -9.75 22.97 6.88
C PRO A 121 -11.05 22.20 6.61
N GLY A 122 -11.57 21.54 7.65
CA GLY A 122 -12.90 20.93 7.61
C GLY A 122 -13.11 19.76 6.65
N ILE A 123 -12.03 19.17 6.07
CA ILE A 123 -12.15 18.03 5.14
C ILE A 123 -12.79 16.81 5.81
N PHE A 124 -12.32 16.47 7.02
CA PHE A 124 -12.84 15.37 7.80
C PHE A 124 -13.97 15.86 8.69
N THR A 125 -15.21 15.50 8.35
CA THR A 125 -16.42 15.89 9.08
C THR A 125 -16.79 14.91 10.18
N GLY A 126 -16.19 13.73 10.19
CA GLY A 126 -16.41 12.69 11.18
C GLY A 126 -15.80 11.35 10.81
N HIS A 127 -16.06 10.36 11.67
CA HIS A 127 -15.68 8.97 11.43
C HIS A 127 -16.72 8.04 12.06
N LYS A 128 -16.83 6.83 11.53
CA LYS A 128 -17.62 5.75 12.13
C LYS A 128 -16.77 4.50 12.22
N CYS A 129 -16.57 4.02 13.43
CA CYS A 129 -15.85 2.76 13.67
C CYS A 129 -16.86 1.62 13.74
N ASN A 130 -16.86 0.77 12.73
CA ASN A 130 -17.57 -0.50 12.74
C ASN A 130 -16.60 -1.59 13.15
N GLY A 131 -17.11 -2.71 13.71
CA GLY A 131 -16.23 -3.81 14.12
C GLY A 131 -15.35 -4.41 13.02
N ASN A 132 -15.60 -4.06 11.76
CA ASN A 132 -14.89 -4.59 10.60
C ASN A 132 -14.10 -3.55 9.80
N TYR A 133 -14.34 -2.25 9.97
CA TYR A 133 -13.69 -1.18 9.21
C TYR A 133 -14.01 0.21 9.75
N VAL A 134 -13.17 1.17 9.39
CA VAL A 134 -13.35 2.59 9.70
C VAL A 134 -13.91 3.31 8.48
N ILE A 135 -14.96 4.09 8.67
CA ILE A 135 -15.51 4.99 7.66
C ILE A 135 -15.06 6.41 7.99
N PHE A 136 -14.19 6.97 7.17
CA PHE A 136 -13.86 8.39 7.24
C PHE A 136 -14.90 9.18 6.45
N GLN A 137 -15.45 10.22 7.06
CA GLN A 137 -16.47 11.06 6.44
C GLN A 137 -15.83 12.32 5.85
N PHE A 138 -15.91 12.47 4.55
CA PHE A 138 -15.56 13.68 3.80
C PHE A 138 -16.45 13.85 2.57
N SER A 139 -16.39 14.99 1.88
CA SER A 139 -17.33 15.32 0.80
C SER A 139 -17.25 14.32 -0.37
N ALA A 140 -18.36 14.12 -1.07
CA ALA A 140 -18.46 13.18 -2.20
C ALA A 140 -17.50 13.55 -3.34
N ASP A 141 -17.33 14.84 -3.61
CA ASP A 141 -16.44 15.34 -4.68
C ASP A 141 -14.98 14.98 -4.42
N VAL A 142 -14.51 15.14 -3.18
CA VAL A 142 -13.17 14.75 -2.76
C VAL A 142 -12.98 13.24 -2.90
N THR A 143 -13.98 12.44 -2.52
CA THR A 143 -13.95 10.99 -2.64
C THR A 143 -13.76 10.56 -4.09
N GLY A 144 -14.50 11.17 -5.02
CA GLY A 144 -14.42 10.88 -6.45
C GLY A 144 -13.03 11.19 -7.03
N ALA A 145 -12.55 12.42 -6.82
CA ALA A 145 -11.24 12.85 -7.29
C ALA A 145 -10.09 12.00 -6.71
N TYR A 146 -10.15 11.72 -5.40
CA TYR A 146 -9.15 10.88 -4.75
C TYR A 146 -9.17 9.44 -5.23
N SER A 147 -10.37 8.88 -5.48
CA SER A 147 -10.50 7.53 -6.04
C SER A 147 -9.89 7.42 -7.44
N VAL A 148 -10.12 8.41 -8.31
CA VAL A 148 -9.49 8.45 -9.64
C VAL A 148 -7.96 8.51 -9.52
N TYR A 149 -7.44 9.34 -8.63
CA TYR A 149 -5.99 9.39 -8.34
C TYR A 149 -5.48 8.03 -7.86
N TYR A 150 -6.06 7.49 -6.82
CA TYR A 150 -5.57 6.29 -6.14
C TYR A 150 -5.63 5.07 -7.05
N PHE A 151 -6.81 4.75 -7.57
CA PHE A 151 -7.01 3.59 -8.43
C PHE A 151 -6.42 3.78 -9.83
N GLY A 152 -6.37 5.01 -10.34
CA GLY A 152 -5.73 5.32 -11.62
C GLY A 152 -4.24 4.98 -11.62
N TRP A 153 -3.49 5.40 -10.59
CA TRP A 153 -2.08 5.06 -10.49
C TRP A 153 -1.83 3.58 -10.15
N LEU A 154 -2.69 2.95 -9.35
CA LEU A 154 -2.63 1.50 -9.15
C LEU A 154 -2.84 0.73 -10.46
N ALA A 155 -3.88 1.07 -11.21
CA ALA A 155 -4.17 0.44 -12.51
C ALA A 155 -3.02 0.67 -13.51
N ALA A 156 -2.43 1.86 -13.55
CA ALA A 156 -1.26 2.16 -14.36
C ALA A 156 -0.06 1.28 -13.96
N GLY A 157 0.19 1.12 -12.66
CA GLY A 157 1.25 0.25 -12.14
C GLY A 157 1.07 -1.21 -12.51
N ILE A 158 -0.16 -1.73 -12.37
CA ILE A 158 -0.51 -3.10 -12.75
C ILE A 158 -0.39 -3.31 -14.25
N GLY A 159 -0.96 -2.41 -15.07
CA GLY A 159 -0.92 -2.50 -16.53
C GLY A 159 0.50 -2.45 -17.09
N LEU A 160 1.34 -1.55 -16.56
CA LEU A 160 2.76 -1.50 -16.93
C LEU A 160 3.50 -2.74 -16.45
N GLY A 161 3.19 -3.25 -15.26
CA GLY A 161 3.75 -4.49 -14.73
C GLY A 161 3.46 -5.68 -15.66
N PHE A 162 2.21 -5.86 -16.09
CA PHE A 162 1.86 -6.89 -17.07
C PHE A 162 2.60 -6.73 -18.40
N ARG A 163 2.60 -5.51 -18.96
CA ARG A 163 3.29 -5.22 -20.23
C ARG A 163 4.79 -5.52 -20.14
N TRP A 164 5.43 -5.12 -19.06
CA TRP A 164 6.87 -5.37 -18.88
C TRP A 164 7.18 -6.81 -18.53
N ALA A 165 6.32 -7.50 -17.79
CA ALA A 165 6.48 -8.94 -17.57
C ALA A 165 6.46 -9.72 -18.88
N GLU A 166 5.56 -9.36 -19.82
CA GLU A 166 5.52 -10.00 -21.13
C GLU A 166 6.77 -9.69 -21.97
N GLN A 167 7.26 -8.43 -21.95
CA GLN A 167 8.51 -8.07 -22.60
C GLN A 167 9.72 -8.84 -22.03
N LEU A 168 9.82 -8.94 -20.70
CA LEU A 168 10.90 -9.67 -20.02
C LEU A 168 10.83 -11.18 -20.29
N LYS A 169 9.62 -11.73 -20.43
CA LYS A 169 9.43 -13.14 -20.81
C LYS A 169 10.03 -13.44 -22.20
N ARG A 170 9.82 -12.53 -23.16
CA ARG A 170 10.36 -12.66 -24.53
C ARG A 170 11.88 -12.45 -24.60
N ALA A 171 12.46 -11.71 -23.65
CA ALA A 171 13.89 -11.41 -23.62
C ALA A 171 14.80 -12.57 -23.13
N GLY A 172 14.22 -13.70 -22.70
CA GLY A 172 14.93 -14.95 -22.43
C GLY A 172 15.39 -15.14 -20.98
N LYS A 173 16.28 -16.13 -20.79
CA LYS A 173 16.66 -16.65 -19.45
C LYS A 173 17.40 -15.63 -18.57
N GLU A 174 18.17 -14.71 -19.13
CA GLU A 174 18.92 -13.69 -18.36
C GLU A 174 18.01 -12.73 -17.58
N THR A 175 16.79 -12.51 -18.05
CA THR A 175 15.80 -11.61 -17.41
C THR A 175 14.85 -12.31 -16.45
N ARG A 176 15.00 -13.63 -16.24
CA ARG A 176 14.08 -14.46 -15.43
C ARG A 176 13.84 -13.91 -14.01
N ARG A 177 14.89 -13.46 -13.33
CA ARG A 177 14.77 -12.91 -11.96
C ARG A 177 13.98 -11.59 -11.95
N ARG A 178 14.23 -10.70 -12.94
CA ARG A 178 13.45 -9.46 -13.11
C ARG A 178 11.98 -9.77 -13.41
N LEU A 179 11.73 -10.72 -14.29
CA LEU A 179 10.40 -11.20 -14.60
C LEU A 179 9.66 -11.67 -13.34
N GLN A 180 10.34 -12.45 -12.49
CA GLN A 180 9.76 -12.92 -11.22
C GLN A 180 9.43 -11.77 -10.27
N SER A 181 10.32 -10.76 -10.14
CA SER A 181 10.08 -9.59 -9.29
C SER A 181 8.93 -8.74 -9.81
N VAL A 182 8.86 -8.50 -11.13
CA VAL A 182 7.76 -7.74 -11.76
C VAL A 182 6.43 -8.50 -11.66
N ARG A 183 6.42 -9.80 -11.86
CA ARG A 183 5.23 -10.63 -11.63
C ARG A 183 4.82 -10.63 -10.17
N GLY A 184 5.79 -10.68 -9.25
CA GLY A 184 5.56 -10.63 -7.82
C GLY A 184 4.81 -9.37 -7.41
N ILE A 185 5.20 -8.18 -7.90
CA ILE A 185 4.50 -6.93 -7.55
C ILE A 185 3.08 -6.90 -8.15
N VAL A 186 2.89 -7.37 -9.38
CA VAL A 186 1.54 -7.47 -9.99
C VAL A 186 0.66 -8.43 -9.20
N VAL A 187 1.17 -9.62 -8.85
CA VAL A 187 0.44 -10.59 -8.02
C VAL A 187 0.16 -10.00 -6.64
N GLY A 188 1.13 -9.32 -6.02
CA GLY A 188 0.93 -8.63 -4.75
C GLY A 188 -0.22 -7.62 -4.80
N TYR A 189 -0.32 -6.81 -5.86
CA TYR A 189 -1.45 -5.91 -6.07
C TYR A 189 -2.78 -6.66 -6.21
N LEU A 190 -2.83 -7.73 -6.99
CA LEU A 190 -4.06 -8.49 -7.20
C LEU A 190 -4.50 -9.20 -5.92
N ILE A 191 -3.56 -9.72 -5.12
CA ILE A 191 -3.87 -10.43 -3.87
C ILE A 191 -4.58 -9.51 -2.86
N PHE A 192 -4.30 -8.22 -2.82
CA PHE A 192 -5.04 -7.33 -1.92
C PHE A 192 -6.23 -6.64 -2.59
N LEU A 193 -6.16 -6.31 -3.89
CA LEU A 193 -7.27 -5.65 -4.59
C LEU A 193 -8.47 -6.56 -4.82
N VAL A 194 -8.23 -7.83 -5.20
CA VAL A 194 -9.32 -8.77 -5.50
C VAL A 194 -10.18 -9.08 -4.27
N PRO A 195 -9.61 -9.47 -3.10
CA PRO A 195 -10.41 -9.67 -1.89
C PRO A 195 -11.12 -8.40 -1.42
N SER A 196 -10.46 -7.23 -1.55
CA SER A 196 -11.07 -5.94 -1.22
C SER A 196 -12.27 -5.64 -2.10
N GLY A 197 -12.14 -5.80 -3.41
CA GLY A 197 -13.23 -5.62 -4.36
C GLY A 197 -14.39 -6.60 -4.11
N LEU A 198 -14.08 -7.87 -3.84
CA LEU A 198 -15.07 -8.89 -3.51
C LEU A 198 -15.82 -8.54 -2.20
N SER A 199 -15.09 -8.09 -1.20
CA SER A 199 -15.67 -7.63 0.08
C SER A 199 -16.68 -6.50 -0.13
N MET A 200 -16.37 -5.55 -1.03
CA MET A 200 -17.24 -4.41 -1.38
C MET A 200 -18.47 -4.82 -2.20
N THR A 201 -18.40 -5.92 -2.93
CA THR A 201 -19.57 -6.45 -3.67
C THR A 201 -20.51 -7.22 -2.76
N ILE A 202 -19.96 -8.01 -1.83
CA ILE A 202 -20.74 -8.81 -0.88
C ILE A 202 -21.41 -7.93 0.18
N LYS A 203 -20.72 -6.87 0.66
CA LYS A 203 -21.22 -5.93 1.66
C LYS A 203 -21.16 -4.50 1.11
N PRO A 204 -22.23 -3.99 0.48
CA PRO A 204 -22.24 -2.65 -0.13
C PRO A 204 -21.90 -1.52 0.84
N ASP A 205 -22.20 -1.65 2.13
CA ASP A 205 -21.83 -0.66 3.16
C ASP A 205 -20.32 -0.50 3.31
N SER A 206 -19.53 -1.53 2.99
CA SER A 206 -18.06 -1.47 3.04
C SER A 206 -17.46 -0.56 1.96
N ARG A 207 -18.22 -0.19 0.92
CA ARG A 207 -17.79 0.79 -0.10
C ARG A 207 -17.46 2.15 0.49
N ARG A 208 -18.09 2.53 1.61
CA ARG A 208 -17.79 3.78 2.32
C ARG A 208 -16.51 3.73 3.14
N ALA A 209 -15.92 2.53 3.29
CA ALA A 209 -14.71 2.26 4.05
C ALA A 209 -13.57 1.72 3.16
N ILE A 210 -13.55 2.09 1.88
CA ILE A 210 -12.56 1.61 0.90
C ILE A 210 -11.12 1.63 1.43
N PRO A 211 -10.59 2.73 2.01
CA PRO A 211 -9.22 2.77 2.51
C PRO A 211 -8.94 1.72 3.58
N SER A 212 -9.84 1.58 4.56
CA SER A 212 -9.71 0.62 5.65
C SER A 212 -9.72 -0.83 5.15
N VAL A 213 -10.66 -1.15 4.24
CA VAL A 213 -10.76 -2.50 3.64
C VAL A 213 -9.52 -2.85 2.84
N LEU A 214 -9.02 -1.91 2.01
CA LEU A 214 -7.80 -2.10 1.23
C LEU A 214 -6.59 -2.33 2.14
N CYS A 215 -6.42 -1.53 3.19
CA CYS A 215 -5.28 -1.63 4.09
C CYS A 215 -5.32 -2.93 4.92
N GLY A 216 -6.50 -3.41 5.32
CA GLY A 216 -6.63 -4.68 6.01
C GLY A 216 -6.11 -5.87 5.17
N PHE A 217 -6.33 -5.84 3.84
CA PHE A 217 -5.79 -6.87 2.95
C PHE A 217 -4.35 -6.56 2.47
N ALA A 218 -3.84 -5.35 2.66
CA ALA A 218 -2.50 -4.95 2.23
C ALA A 218 -1.37 -5.68 2.99
N VAL A 219 -1.65 -6.31 4.12
CA VAL A 219 -0.71 -7.21 4.80
C VAL A 219 -0.20 -8.32 3.86
N PHE A 220 -1.03 -8.80 2.94
CA PHE A 220 -0.60 -9.78 1.93
C PHE A 220 0.41 -9.16 0.95
N LEU A 221 0.19 -7.91 0.53
CA LEU A 221 1.17 -7.17 -0.28
C LEU A 221 2.47 -6.98 0.51
N ALA A 222 2.40 -6.66 1.79
CA ALA A 222 3.56 -6.50 2.66
C ALA A 222 4.40 -7.78 2.74
N LEU A 223 3.76 -8.94 2.89
CA LEU A 223 4.42 -10.24 2.87
C LEU A 223 5.08 -10.52 1.51
N VAL A 224 4.39 -10.27 0.41
CA VAL A 224 4.94 -10.44 -0.94
C VAL A 224 6.13 -9.51 -1.17
N LEU A 225 6.07 -8.26 -0.73
CA LEU A 225 7.19 -7.32 -0.82
C LEU A 225 8.42 -7.84 -0.07
N ALA A 226 8.27 -8.14 1.21
CA ALA A 226 9.39 -8.45 2.09
C ALA A 226 9.97 -9.86 1.84
N LEU A 227 9.12 -10.87 1.62
CA LEU A 227 9.53 -12.27 1.57
C LEU A 227 9.72 -12.83 0.14
N TYR A 228 9.11 -12.19 -0.86
CA TYR A 228 9.22 -12.67 -2.23
C TYR A 228 9.99 -11.72 -3.15
N ILE A 229 9.68 -10.43 -3.15
CA ILE A 229 10.25 -9.46 -4.09
C ILE A 229 11.66 -9.05 -3.68
N LEU A 230 11.86 -8.64 -2.41
CA LEU A 230 13.14 -8.12 -1.95
C LEU A 230 14.29 -9.14 -2.01
N PRO A 231 14.13 -10.42 -1.66
CA PRO A 231 15.20 -11.41 -1.84
C PRO A 231 15.66 -11.49 -3.29
N ARG A 232 14.71 -11.53 -4.23
CA ARG A 232 15.01 -11.64 -5.67
C ARG A 232 15.64 -10.38 -6.24
N ALA A 233 15.22 -9.21 -5.79
CA ALA A 233 15.81 -7.93 -6.18
C ALA A 233 17.24 -7.78 -5.64
N ALA A 234 17.54 -8.28 -4.45
CA ALA A 234 18.88 -8.30 -3.87
C ALA A 234 19.84 -9.22 -4.66
N GLU A 235 19.39 -10.44 -4.98
CA GLU A 235 20.17 -11.39 -5.78
C GLU A 235 20.46 -10.88 -7.19
N GLN A 236 19.53 -10.16 -7.83
CA GLN A 236 19.77 -9.55 -9.14
C GLN A 236 20.94 -8.59 -9.13
N ARG A 237 21.06 -7.79 -8.09
CA ARG A 237 22.15 -6.83 -7.95
C ARG A 237 23.49 -7.51 -7.74
N GLN A 238 23.54 -8.56 -6.93
CA GLN A 238 24.77 -9.32 -6.72
C GLN A 238 25.27 -9.94 -8.03
N ALA A 239 24.38 -10.56 -8.79
CA ALA A 239 24.71 -11.14 -10.09
C ALA A 239 25.16 -10.10 -11.13
N ALA A 240 24.69 -8.85 -11.04
CA ALA A 240 25.14 -7.77 -11.93
C ALA A 240 26.54 -7.25 -11.57
N LEU A 241 26.91 -7.30 -10.27
CA LEU A 241 28.23 -6.87 -9.79
C LEU A 241 29.34 -7.92 -10.03
N THR A 242 28.96 -9.18 -10.16
CA THR A 242 29.89 -10.31 -10.39
C THR A 242 30.12 -10.61 -11.88
N LYS A 243 29.39 -9.97 -12.80
CA LYS A 243 29.69 -10.09 -14.24
C LYS A 243 30.98 -9.33 -14.56
N PRO A 244 32.05 -9.99 -15.11
CA PRO A 244 33.23 -9.28 -15.56
C PRO A 244 32.84 -8.25 -16.62
N GLN A 245 33.37 -7.04 -16.49
CA GLN A 245 33.30 -6.01 -17.53
C GLN A 245 34.26 -6.43 -18.65
N ASN A 246 33.73 -7.14 -19.63
CA ASN A 246 34.43 -7.36 -20.91
C ASN A 246 34.13 -6.22 -21.85
#